data_2317788adb571ba196a77a18e7af1e76
#
_entry.id   2317788adb571ba196a77a18e7af1e76
#
_cell.length_a   1.000
_cell.length_b   1.000
_cell.length_c   1.000
_cell.angle_alpha   90.00
_cell.angle_beta   90.00
_cell.angle_gamma   90.00
#
_symmetry.space_group_name_H-M   'P 1'
#
loop_
_entity.id
_entity.type
_entity.pdbx_description
1 polymer ?
#
loop_
_entity_poly.entity_id
_entity_poly.type
_entity_poly.pdbx_seq_one_letter_code
_entity_poly.pdbx_strand_id
1 'polypeptide(L)'
;LGYWGDRCPRNPLLLVPNAIEPSWLERGARGSAERRPIDVLVQARKSSHYVLDQLVPALRQQGLRVVVQSGWVDDLVDLFNRSSVYLYDSAEYWRGRGVTEGFGLPPLEAMACGCVVFSSLNHALADHGDPGCMVHQIGCGRLAFDLRRVQDAVRNPAGWRPEATALNALLESSSEASLLRRWKLALSQLDALDDAEGPLLSSPPAWQLKLHQLSGRLQRVVDRFPGWLKRS
;
A
#
# COMPACT_ATOMS: atom_id res chain seq x y z
N LEU A 1 9.99 -7.29 9.19
CA LEU A 1 10.71 -7.97 10.29
C LEU A 1 11.92 -7.16 10.77
N GLY A 2 12.80 -6.63 9.90
CA GLY A 2 14.01 -5.93 10.29
C GLY A 2 13.79 -4.82 11.33
N TYR A 3 12.84 -3.94 11.10
CA TYR A 3 12.52 -2.84 12.02
C TYR A 3 12.20 -3.30 13.45
N TRP A 4 11.45 -4.38 13.61
CA TRP A 4 11.12 -4.94 14.92
C TRP A 4 12.24 -5.81 15.47
N GLY A 5 13.01 -6.50 14.62
CA GLY A 5 14.18 -7.28 15.03
C GLY A 5 15.22 -6.44 15.74
N ASP A 6 15.48 -5.23 15.22
CA ASP A 6 16.40 -4.28 15.82
C ASP A 6 15.91 -3.75 17.19
N ARG A 7 14.60 -3.64 17.37
CA ARG A 7 13.98 -3.11 18.60
C ARG A 7 13.70 -4.17 19.65
N CYS A 8 13.43 -5.39 19.21
CA CYS A 8 13.05 -6.51 20.05
C CYS A 8 13.92 -7.74 19.77
N PRO A 9 15.26 -7.64 19.90
CA PRO A 9 16.18 -8.69 19.46
C PRO A 9 16.07 -10.01 20.24
N ARG A 10 15.39 -9.99 21.38
CA ARG A 10 15.17 -11.17 22.24
C ARG A 10 13.76 -11.75 22.10
N ASN A 11 12.90 -11.12 21.31
CA ASN A 11 11.53 -11.57 21.16
C ASN A 11 11.37 -12.36 19.87
N PRO A 12 10.57 -13.43 19.84
CA PRO A 12 10.20 -14.09 18.61
C PRO A 12 9.39 -13.12 17.74
N LEU A 13 9.73 -13.06 16.47
CA LEU A 13 9.02 -12.23 15.47
C LEU A 13 8.45 -13.13 14.40
N LEU A 14 7.13 -13.21 14.36
CA LEU A 14 6.40 -14.03 13.40
C LEU A 14 5.72 -13.14 12.38
N LEU A 15 5.94 -13.42 11.10
CA LEU A 15 5.33 -12.69 10.00
C LEU A 15 4.04 -13.38 9.56
N VAL A 16 2.92 -12.70 9.77
CA VAL A 16 1.60 -13.16 9.33
C VAL A 16 0.95 -12.06 8.49
N PRO A 17 1.28 -11.98 7.18
CA PRO A 17 0.68 -11.03 6.26
C PRO A 17 -0.84 -11.18 6.19
N ASN A 18 -1.55 -10.07 6.04
CA ASN A 18 -3.00 -10.07 5.85
C ASN A 18 -3.42 -10.78 4.55
N ALA A 19 -4.70 -11.11 4.48
CA ALA A 19 -5.35 -11.56 3.26
C ALA A 19 -6.24 -10.47 2.68
N ILE A 20 -6.53 -10.57 1.38
CA ILE A 20 -7.65 -9.85 0.74
C ILE A 20 -8.93 -10.68 0.90
N GLU A 21 -10.05 -9.99 0.91
CA GLU A 21 -11.35 -10.63 1.00
C GLU A 21 -11.61 -11.56 -0.20
N PRO A 22 -12.25 -12.73 -0.04
CA PRO A 22 -12.50 -13.70 -1.11
C PRO A 22 -13.18 -13.11 -2.35
N SER A 23 -14.10 -12.17 -2.16
CA SER A 23 -14.81 -11.49 -3.25
C SER A 23 -13.89 -10.88 -4.32
N TRP A 24 -12.69 -10.39 -3.93
CA TRP A 24 -11.70 -9.87 -4.87
C TRP A 24 -11.09 -10.96 -5.74
N LEU A 25 -10.86 -12.14 -5.18
CA LEU A 25 -10.30 -13.28 -5.90
C LEU A 25 -11.32 -13.95 -6.83
N GLU A 26 -12.57 -14.02 -6.39
CA GLU A 26 -13.67 -14.68 -7.10
C GLU A 26 -14.23 -13.85 -8.23
N ARG A 27 -14.41 -12.54 -7.99
CA ARG A 27 -15.08 -11.60 -8.91
C ARG A 27 -14.14 -10.72 -9.71
N GLY A 28 -12.83 -10.76 -9.40
CA GLY A 28 -11.83 -9.93 -10.06
C GLY A 28 -11.62 -10.31 -11.53
N ALA A 29 -11.78 -9.35 -12.45
CA ALA A 29 -11.73 -9.55 -13.90
C ALA A 29 -10.29 -9.49 -14.48
N ARG A 30 -9.36 -10.28 -13.92
CA ARG A 30 -7.93 -10.24 -14.26
C ARG A 30 -7.61 -10.48 -15.75
N GLY A 31 -8.36 -11.36 -16.37
CA GLY A 31 -8.12 -11.78 -17.77
C GLY A 31 -8.89 -11.00 -18.82
N SER A 32 -9.72 -10.02 -18.44
CA SER A 32 -10.53 -9.29 -19.41
C SER A 32 -9.65 -8.46 -20.35
N ALA A 33 -9.83 -8.70 -21.67
CA ALA A 33 -9.25 -7.91 -22.74
C ALA A 33 -10.13 -6.71 -23.14
N GLU A 34 -11.33 -6.59 -22.58
CA GLU A 34 -12.27 -5.53 -22.91
C GLU A 34 -11.78 -4.17 -22.44
N ARG A 35 -12.11 -3.15 -23.25
CA ARG A 35 -11.83 -1.76 -22.89
C ARG A 35 -12.71 -1.35 -21.69
N ARG A 36 -12.07 -0.96 -20.63
CA ARG A 36 -12.73 -0.54 -19.39
C ARG A 36 -13.23 0.91 -19.47
N PRO A 37 -14.40 1.23 -18.90
CA PRO A 37 -14.98 2.58 -18.96
C PRO A 37 -14.18 3.62 -18.17
N ILE A 38 -13.38 3.24 -17.18
CA ILE A 38 -12.53 4.12 -16.37
C ILE A 38 -11.08 3.88 -16.80
N ASP A 39 -10.44 4.93 -17.32
CA ASP A 39 -9.04 4.82 -17.71
C ASP A 39 -8.12 4.80 -16.48
N VAL A 40 -8.40 5.68 -15.49
CA VAL A 40 -7.61 5.78 -14.27
C VAL A 40 -8.53 5.94 -13.06
N LEU A 41 -8.34 5.10 -12.05
CA LEU A 41 -8.97 5.19 -10.74
C LEU A 41 -7.97 5.70 -9.70
N VAL A 42 -8.41 6.64 -8.88
CA VAL A 42 -7.68 7.16 -7.72
C VAL A 42 -8.63 7.15 -6.53
N GLN A 43 -8.20 6.64 -5.39
CA GLN A 43 -8.92 6.86 -4.15
C GLN A 43 -8.40 8.13 -3.48
N ALA A 44 -9.28 9.12 -3.24
CA ALA A 44 -8.89 10.40 -2.64
C ALA A 44 -8.29 10.23 -1.25
N ARG A 45 -8.82 9.28 -0.47
CA ARG A 45 -8.28 8.95 0.85
C ARG A 45 -6.88 8.37 0.71
N LYS A 46 -5.92 8.93 1.44
CA LYS A 46 -4.51 8.57 1.46
C LYS A 46 -3.70 8.99 0.22
N SER A 47 -4.30 9.51 -0.84
CA SER A 47 -3.55 10.00 -1.99
C SER A 47 -2.72 11.24 -1.66
N SER A 48 -1.56 11.38 -2.29
CA SER A 48 -0.68 12.53 -2.17
C SER A 48 -1.23 13.77 -2.87
N HIS A 49 -0.77 14.96 -2.45
CA HIS A 49 -1.03 16.21 -3.18
C HIS A 49 -0.50 16.16 -4.61
N TYR A 50 0.65 15.50 -4.83
CA TYR A 50 1.16 15.29 -6.19
C TYR A 50 0.16 14.58 -7.10
N VAL A 51 -0.43 13.49 -6.63
CA VAL A 51 -1.42 12.74 -7.42
C VAL A 51 -2.69 13.55 -7.63
N LEU A 52 -3.25 14.14 -6.57
CA LEU A 52 -4.55 14.81 -6.63
C LEU A 52 -4.49 16.17 -7.35
N ASP A 53 -3.45 16.96 -7.09
CA ASP A 53 -3.39 18.37 -7.50
C ASP A 53 -2.59 18.57 -8.79
N GLN A 54 -1.75 17.60 -9.20
CA GLN A 54 -0.92 17.71 -10.39
C GLN A 54 -1.21 16.62 -11.41
N LEU A 55 -1.06 15.33 -11.05
CA LEU A 55 -1.15 14.23 -12.01
C LEU A 55 -2.58 14.02 -12.52
N VAL A 56 -3.58 14.01 -11.63
CA VAL A 56 -4.99 13.85 -12.02
C VAL A 56 -5.46 14.95 -12.97
N PRO A 57 -5.23 16.25 -12.70
CA PRO A 57 -5.56 17.30 -13.66
C PRO A 57 -4.84 17.15 -15.00
N ALA A 58 -3.55 16.78 -15.00
CA ALA A 58 -2.79 16.60 -16.23
C ALA A 58 -3.32 15.40 -17.05
N LEU A 59 -3.70 14.29 -16.42
CA LEU A 59 -4.30 13.14 -17.09
C LEU A 59 -5.66 13.50 -17.71
N ARG A 60 -6.50 14.28 -17.02
CA ARG A 60 -7.77 14.76 -17.54
C ARG A 60 -7.60 15.71 -18.74
N GLN A 61 -6.59 16.60 -18.69
CA GLN A 61 -6.26 17.47 -19.82
C GLN A 61 -5.82 16.69 -21.07
N GLN A 62 -5.29 15.49 -20.89
CA GLN A 62 -4.97 14.58 -21.99
C GLN A 62 -6.16 13.73 -22.46
N GLY A 63 -7.37 14.01 -21.99
CA GLY A 63 -8.59 13.34 -22.41
C GLY A 63 -8.85 11.99 -21.74
N LEU A 64 -8.10 11.63 -20.68
CA LEU A 64 -8.34 10.38 -19.94
C LEU A 64 -9.53 10.52 -18.99
N ARG A 65 -10.32 9.45 -18.88
CA ARG A 65 -11.45 9.35 -17.95
C ARG A 65 -10.92 8.97 -16.56
N VAL A 66 -10.65 10.00 -15.75
CA VAL A 66 -10.10 9.81 -14.40
C VAL A 66 -11.21 9.95 -13.37
N VAL A 67 -11.45 8.87 -12.63
CA VAL A 67 -12.34 8.84 -11.46
C VAL A 67 -11.51 9.01 -10.20
N VAL A 68 -11.84 10.04 -9.43
CA VAL A 68 -11.32 10.24 -8.06
C VAL A 68 -12.44 9.82 -7.11
N GLN A 69 -12.31 8.62 -6.56
CA GLN A 69 -13.30 8.07 -5.65
C GLN A 69 -13.14 8.70 -4.27
N SER A 70 -14.20 9.29 -3.77
CA SER A 70 -14.34 9.81 -2.41
C SER A 70 -15.68 9.38 -1.84
N GLY A 71 -15.73 9.03 -0.56
CA GLY A 71 -16.94 8.55 0.09
C GLY A 71 -17.15 7.04 -0.03
N TRP A 72 -18.38 6.60 0.23
CA TRP A 72 -18.77 5.20 0.20
C TRP A 72 -19.00 4.69 -1.24
N VAL A 73 -18.66 3.43 -1.47
CA VAL A 73 -18.96 2.69 -2.71
C VAL A 73 -19.54 1.34 -2.32
N ASP A 74 -20.72 1.01 -2.82
CA ASP A 74 -21.42 -0.23 -2.48
C ASP A 74 -20.66 -1.48 -3.01
N ASP A 75 -20.11 -1.40 -4.21
CA ASP A 75 -19.35 -2.47 -4.83
C ASP A 75 -17.99 -1.97 -5.35
N LEU A 76 -16.98 -2.10 -4.49
CA LEU A 76 -15.60 -1.75 -4.84
C LEU A 76 -15.03 -2.70 -5.89
N VAL A 77 -15.37 -3.98 -5.88
CA VAL A 77 -14.89 -4.96 -6.87
C VAL A 77 -15.34 -4.55 -8.28
N ASP A 78 -16.61 -4.14 -8.44
CA ASP A 78 -17.11 -3.63 -9.73
C ASP A 78 -16.36 -2.36 -10.15
N LEU A 79 -16.15 -1.42 -9.24
CA LEU A 79 -15.42 -0.19 -9.54
C LEU A 79 -14.01 -0.47 -10.05
N PHE A 80 -13.28 -1.39 -9.40
CA PHE A 80 -11.93 -1.77 -9.83
C PHE A 80 -11.96 -2.57 -11.14
N ASN A 81 -12.91 -3.48 -11.32
CA ASN A 81 -13.08 -4.22 -12.58
C ASN A 81 -13.32 -3.31 -13.80
N ARG A 82 -13.94 -2.15 -13.58
CA ARG A 82 -14.21 -1.14 -14.61
C ARG A 82 -13.04 -0.18 -14.84
N SER A 83 -11.93 -0.32 -14.08
CA SER A 83 -10.79 0.59 -14.11
C SER A 83 -9.56 -0.08 -14.73
N SER A 84 -8.88 0.62 -15.66
CA SER A 84 -7.68 0.11 -16.35
C SER A 84 -6.41 0.28 -15.52
N VAL A 85 -6.23 1.46 -14.94
CA VAL A 85 -5.07 1.84 -14.12
C VAL A 85 -5.55 2.29 -12.74
N TYR A 86 -4.83 1.90 -11.72
CA TYR A 86 -5.04 2.35 -10.34
C TYR A 86 -3.81 3.09 -9.82
N LEU A 87 -4.04 4.30 -9.29
CA LEU A 87 -2.98 5.11 -8.67
C LEU A 87 -3.12 5.08 -7.15
N TYR A 88 -2.06 4.69 -6.44
CA TYR A 88 -2.02 4.60 -4.99
C TYR A 88 -0.72 5.20 -4.43
N ASP A 89 -0.74 6.45 -4.02
CA ASP A 89 0.42 7.14 -3.44
C ASP A 89 0.11 7.56 -2.00
N SER A 90 0.37 6.65 -1.06
CA SER A 90 0.07 6.84 0.37
C SER A 90 1.27 7.32 1.21
N ALA A 91 2.45 7.47 0.61
CA ALA A 91 3.68 7.79 1.36
C ALA A 91 3.58 9.12 2.12
N GLU A 92 3.06 10.17 1.45
CA GLU A 92 2.87 11.49 2.07
C GLU A 92 1.85 11.47 3.21
N TYR A 93 0.71 10.78 2.98
CA TYR A 93 -0.34 10.64 3.98
C TYR A 93 0.16 10.02 5.28
N TRP A 94 0.92 8.94 5.19
CA TRP A 94 1.44 8.24 6.36
C TRP A 94 2.59 8.99 7.03
N ARG A 95 3.49 9.60 6.24
CA ARG A 95 4.56 10.45 6.75
C ARG A 95 4.00 11.59 7.59
N GLY A 96 2.95 12.27 7.14
CA GLY A 96 2.28 13.33 7.88
C GLY A 96 1.68 12.88 9.22
N ARG A 97 1.50 11.56 9.44
CA ARG A 97 1.01 10.97 10.69
C ARG A 97 2.11 10.34 11.55
N GLY A 98 3.36 10.36 11.10
CA GLY A 98 4.49 9.75 11.81
C GLY A 98 4.45 8.22 11.85
N VAL A 99 3.71 7.61 10.92
CA VAL A 99 3.58 6.14 10.78
C VAL A 99 3.77 5.76 9.31
N THR A 100 3.69 4.48 8.99
CA THR A 100 3.83 3.95 7.64
C THR A 100 2.64 3.07 7.26
N GLU A 101 2.54 2.70 5.99
CA GLU A 101 1.55 1.71 5.54
C GLU A 101 1.74 0.38 6.27
N GLY A 102 0.66 -0.14 6.84
CA GLY A 102 0.70 -1.39 7.60
C GLY A 102 0.77 -2.64 6.73
N PHE A 103 -0.03 -2.67 5.64
CA PHE A 103 -0.03 -3.77 4.67
C PHE A 103 -0.27 -3.27 3.24
N GLY A 104 -1.27 -2.41 3.00
CA GLY A 104 -1.57 -1.87 1.68
C GLY A 104 -2.45 -2.81 0.85
N LEU A 105 -3.64 -3.14 1.35
CA LEU A 105 -4.63 -3.96 0.64
C LEU A 105 -5.02 -3.39 -0.74
N PRO A 106 -5.27 -2.08 -0.92
CA PRO A 106 -5.81 -1.57 -2.18
C PRO A 106 -4.98 -1.89 -3.44
N PRO A 107 -3.65 -1.87 -3.44
CA PRO A 107 -2.86 -2.36 -4.56
C PRO A 107 -3.09 -3.84 -4.91
N LEU A 108 -3.22 -4.72 -3.91
CA LEU A 108 -3.53 -6.15 -4.13
C LEU A 108 -4.94 -6.34 -4.70
N GLU A 109 -5.92 -5.62 -4.16
CA GLU A 109 -7.31 -5.59 -4.62
C GLU A 109 -7.38 -5.13 -6.08
N ALA A 110 -6.65 -4.09 -6.44
CA ALA A 110 -6.54 -3.60 -7.81
C ALA A 110 -5.93 -4.63 -8.76
N MET A 111 -4.85 -5.30 -8.34
CA MET A 111 -4.22 -6.38 -9.12
C MET A 111 -5.16 -7.58 -9.27
N ALA A 112 -5.92 -7.93 -8.24
CA ALA A 112 -6.94 -8.98 -8.30
C ALA A 112 -8.03 -8.68 -9.33
N CYS A 113 -8.33 -7.40 -9.56
CA CYS A 113 -9.23 -6.93 -10.62
C CYS A 113 -8.53 -6.71 -11.97
N GLY A 114 -7.22 -6.97 -12.08
CA GLY A 114 -6.46 -6.80 -13.32
C GLY A 114 -6.17 -5.36 -13.70
N CYS A 115 -6.20 -4.42 -12.75
CA CYS A 115 -5.70 -3.07 -12.96
C CYS A 115 -4.17 -3.08 -13.10
N VAL A 116 -3.64 -2.19 -13.92
CA VAL A 116 -2.22 -1.81 -13.83
C VAL A 116 -2.07 -0.88 -12.62
N VAL A 117 -1.17 -1.21 -11.70
CA VAL A 117 -1.01 -0.47 -10.45
C VAL A 117 0.23 0.41 -10.49
N PHE A 118 0.04 1.70 -10.24
CA PHE A 118 1.12 2.64 -9.93
C PHE A 118 1.03 3.01 -8.45
N SER A 119 2.10 2.78 -7.70
CA SER A 119 2.11 2.94 -6.24
C SER A 119 3.39 3.61 -5.76
N SER A 120 3.29 4.32 -4.63
CA SER A 120 4.45 4.61 -3.80
C SER A 120 4.93 3.31 -3.14
N LEU A 121 6.25 3.15 -3.05
CA LEU A 121 6.86 1.97 -2.45
C LEU A 121 7.34 2.33 -1.04
N ASN A 122 6.41 2.30 -0.10
CA ASN A 122 6.69 2.61 1.30
C ASN A 122 6.40 1.41 2.20
N HIS A 123 7.44 0.92 2.85
CA HIS A 123 7.41 -0.15 3.86
C HIS A 123 6.66 -1.41 3.37
N ALA A 124 5.50 -1.73 3.96
CA ALA A 124 4.77 -2.95 3.66
C ALA A 124 4.32 -3.08 2.18
N LEU A 125 4.20 -1.98 1.45
CA LEU A 125 3.93 -2.04 0.00
C LEU A 125 5.10 -2.67 -0.77
N ALA A 126 6.33 -2.55 -0.27
CA ALA A 126 7.49 -3.18 -0.87
C ALA A 126 7.52 -4.71 -0.68
N ASP A 127 6.77 -5.25 0.28
CA ASP A 127 6.73 -6.70 0.54
C ASP A 127 5.98 -7.47 -0.57
N HIS A 128 5.02 -6.83 -1.25
CA HIS A 128 4.22 -7.44 -2.30
C HIS A 128 4.18 -6.62 -3.60
N GLY A 129 4.69 -5.41 -3.57
CA GLY A 129 4.72 -4.51 -4.71
C GLY A 129 6.10 -4.44 -5.35
N ASP A 130 6.67 -5.56 -5.83
CA ASP A 130 7.98 -5.56 -6.48
C ASP A 130 7.95 -4.60 -7.69
N PRO A 131 8.79 -3.52 -7.68
CA PRO A 131 8.81 -2.53 -8.72
C PRO A 131 9.24 -3.09 -10.08
N GLY A 132 8.44 -2.80 -11.10
CA GLY A 132 8.70 -3.29 -12.46
C GLY A 132 8.26 -4.74 -12.69
N CYS A 133 7.82 -5.45 -11.65
CA CYS A 133 7.26 -6.79 -11.74
C CYS A 133 5.77 -6.79 -11.38
N MET A 134 5.41 -6.35 -10.18
CA MET A 134 4.02 -6.35 -9.69
C MET A 134 3.36 -4.98 -9.78
N VAL A 135 4.10 -3.94 -9.45
CA VAL A 135 3.63 -2.55 -9.46
C VAL A 135 4.63 -1.62 -10.13
N HIS A 136 4.17 -0.45 -10.51
CA HIS A 136 5.00 0.60 -11.08
C HIS A 136 5.12 1.75 -10.08
N GLN A 137 6.35 2.15 -9.75
CA GLN A 137 6.56 3.26 -8.84
C GLN A 137 6.05 4.58 -9.45
N ILE A 138 5.38 5.40 -8.62
CA ILE A 138 4.87 6.74 -8.98
C ILE A 138 5.55 7.82 -8.14
N GLY A 139 5.57 9.05 -8.63
CA GLY A 139 6.11 10.19 -7.90
C GLY A 139 7.65 10.19 -7.78
N CYS A 140 8.34 9.38 -8.58
CA CYS A 140 9.81 9.27 -8.54
C CYS A 140 10.53 10.12 -9.59
N GLY A 141 9.81 10.86 -10.37
CA GLY A 141 10.36 11.64 -11.46
C GLY A 141 9.62 12.96 -11.69
N ARG A 142 9.64 13.41 -12.95
CA ARG A 142 8.89 14.57 -13.38
C ARG A 142 7.45 14.19 -13.71
N LEU A 143 6.51 15.11 -13.51
CA LEU A 143 5.11 14.96 -13.91
C LEU A 143 4.95 14.41 -15.34
N ALA A 144 5.70 14.94 -16.30
CA ALA A 144 5.67 14.48 -17.69
C ALA A 144 6.11 13.02 -17.86
N PHE A 145 6.95 12.50 -16.98
CA PHE A 145 7.37 11.10 -16.99
C PHE A 145 6.24 10.17 -16.52
N ASP A 146 5.65 10.49 -15.37
CA ASP A 146 4.52 9.70 -14.84
C ASP A 146 3.30 9.79 -15.76
N LEU A 147 3.01 10.97 -16.31
CA LEU A 147 1.93 11.18 -17.27
C LEU A 147 2.06 10.25 -18.48
N ARG A 148 3.23 10.18 -19.11
CA ARG A 148 3.47 9.29 -20.27
C ARG A 148 3.30 7.81 -19.92
N ARG A 149 3.83 7.39 -18.76
CA ARG A 149 3.74 6.00 -18.31
C ARG A 149 2.29 5.56 -18.06
N VAL A 150 1.53 6.40 -17.38
CA VAL A 150 0.10 6.14 -17.10
C VAL A 150 -0.69 6.12 -18.42
N GLN A 151 -0.43 7.06 -19.34
CA GLN A 151 -1.07 7.05 -20.66
C GLN A 151 -0.75 5.77 -21.45
N ASP A 152 0.51 5.33 -21.45
CA ASP A 152 0.91 4.11 -22.13
C ASP A 152 0.26 2.88 -21.50
N ALA A 153 0.21 2.81 -20.17
CA ALA A 153 -0.47 1.74 -19.45
C ALA A 153 -1.98 1.68 -19.73
N VAL A 154 -2.64 2.83 -19.95
CA VAL A 154 -4.06 2.86 -20.37
C VAL A 154 -4.22 2.36 -21.80
N ARG A 155 -3.30 2.71 -22.72
CA ARG A 155 -3.35 2.31 -24.12
C ARG A 155 -2.97 0.84 -24.34
N ASN A 156 -2.01 0.36 -23.57
CA ASN A 156 -1.45 -0.99 -23.68
C ASN A 156 -1.37 -1.67 -22.30
N PRO A 157 -2.49 -1.93 -21.61
CA PRO A 157 -2.46 -2.48 -20.27
C PRO A 157 -1.80 -3.86 -20.19
N ALA A 158 -1.83 -4.65 -21.25
CA ALA A 158 -1.22 -5.97 -21.30
C ALA A 158 0.32 -5.92 -21.13
N GLY A 159 0.96 -4.89 -21.68
CA GLY A 159 2.41 -4.69 -21.55
C GLY A 159 2.86 -4.16 -20.18
N TRP A 160 1.89 -3.78 -19.32
CA TRP A 160 2.13 -3.20 -18.01
C TRP A 160 1.64 -4.07 -16.84
N ARG A 161 0.77 -5.06 -17.12
CA ARG A 161 0.29 -5.99 -16.10
C ARG A 161 1.41 -6.93 -15.66
N PRO A 162 1.41 -7.38 -14.40
CA PRO A 162 2.28 -8.46 -13.95
C PRO A 162 2.14 -9.71 -14.80
N GLU A 163 3.20 -10.50 -14.86
CA GLU A 163 3.14 -11.84 -15.44
C GLU A 163 2.10 -12.69 -14.68
N ALA A 164 1.28 -13.45 -15.42
CA ALA A 164 0.10 -14.12 -14.87
C ALA A 164 0.45 -15.14 -13.77
N THR A 165 1.52 -15.92 -13.95
CA THR A 165 1.96 -16.92 -12.98
C THR A 165 2.41 -16.26 -11.69
N ALA A 166 3.20 -15.19 -11.79
CA ALA A 166 3.69 -14.45 -10.63
C ALA A 166 2.54 -13.75 -9.88
N LEU A 167 1.61 -13.14 -10.61
CA LEU A 167 0.41 -12.53 -10.02
C LEU A 167 -0.46 -13.55 -9.30
N ASN A 168 -0.72 -14.71 -9.91
CA ASN A 168 -1.53 -15.76 -9.30
C ASN A 168 -0.88 -16.30 -8.03
N ALA A 169 0.45 -16.50 -8.02
CA ALA A 169 1.18 -16.92 -6.82
C ALA A 169 1.07 -15.88 -5.69
N LEU A 170 1.19 -14.58 -6.01
CA LEU A 170 1.00 -13.50 -5.04
C LEU A 170 -0.42 -13.50 -4.47
N LEU A 171 -1.44 -13.58 -5.32
CA LEU A 171 -2.84 -13.57 -4.90
C LEU A 171 -3.21 -14.81 -4.08
N GLU A 172 -2.72 -15.99 -4.44
CA GLU A 172 -2.89 -17.21 -3.65
C GLU A 172 -2.24 -17.07 -2.27
N SER A 173 -1.02 -16.53 -2.21
CA SER A 173 -0.36 -16.24 -0.94
C SER A 173 -1.12 -15.23 -0.08
N SER A 174 -1.91 -14.35 -0.70
CA SER A 174 -2.73 -13.34 -0.05
C SER A 174 -4.18 -13.79 0.20
N SER A 175 -4.49 -15.08 0.03
CA SER A 175 -5.82 -15.65 0.32
C SER A 175 -6.05 -15.87 1.81
N GLU A 176 -7.31 -15.93 2.23
CA GLU A 176 -7.69 -16.29 3.61
C GLU A 176 -7.19 -17.67 4.02
N ALA A 177 -7.21 -18.64 3.11
CA ALA A 177 -6.67 -19.97 3.37
C ALA A 177 -5.18 -19.93 3.70
N SER A 178 -4.42 -19.09 3.00
CA SER A 178 -2.99 -18.87 3.26
C SER A 178 -2.77 -18.11 4.58
N LEU A 179 -3.61 -17.13 4.92
CA LEU A 179 -3.60 -16.44 6.20
C LEU A 179 -3.84 -17.43 7.36
N LEU A 180 -4.84 -18.28 7.26
CA LEU A 180 -5.15 -19.30 8.29
C LEU A 180 -4.00 -20.28 8.48
N ARG A 181 -3.35 -20.73 7.41
CA ARG A 181 -2.16 -21.61 7.52
C ARG A 181 -1.03 -20.91 8.25
N ARG A 182 -0.76 -19.62 7.94
CA ARG A 182 0.28 -18.83 8.62
C ARG A 182 -0.04 -18.63 10.10
N TRP A 183 -1.30 -18.36 10.44
CA TRP A 183 -1.71 -18.24 11.85
C TRP A 183 -1.53 -19.54 12.60
N LYS A 184 -1.94 -20.68 12.03
CA LYS A 184 -1.74 -22.00 12.67
C LYS A 184 -0.26 -22.28 12.93
N LEU A 185 0.60 -22.00 11.95
CA LEU A 185 2.05 -22.15 12.11
C LEU A 185 2.62 -21.18 13.18
N ALA A 186 2.22 -19.92 13.16
CA ALA A 186 2.67 -18.93 14.11
C ALA A 186 2.26 -19.32 15.55
N LEU A 187 1.02 -19.75 15.75
CA LEU A 187 0.53 -20.19 17.07
C LEU A 187 1.28 -21.43 17.55
N SER A 188 1.49 -22.44 16.69
CA SER A 188 2.26 -23.62 17.09
C SER A 188 3.72 -23.31 17.44
N GLN A 189 4.32 -22.31 16.80
CA GLN A 189 5.66 -21.83 17.14
C GLN A 189 5.68 -21.09 18.50
N LEU A 190 4.60 -20.34 18.80
CA LEU A 190 4.46 -19.67 20.09
C LEU A 190 4.24 -20.69 21.22
N ASP A 191 3.39 -21.68 21.00
CA ASP A 191 3.16 -22.77 21.99
C ASP A 191 4.46 -23.52 22.31
N ALA A 192 5.35 -23.71 21.33
CA ALA A 192 6.64 -24.34 21.52
C ALA A 192 7.64 -23.46 22.31
N LEU A 193 7.34 -22.18 22.53
CA LEU A 193 8.16 -21.24 23.29
C LEU A 193 7.71 -21.10 24.77
N ASP A 194 6.69 -21.85 25.19
CA ASP A 194 6.04 -21.74 26.49
C ASP A 194 6.98 -22.02 27.70
N ASP A 195 8.14 -22.63 27.44
CA ASP A 195 9.19 -22.86 28.46
C ASP A 195 10.21 -21.71 28.60
N ALA A 196 10.03 -20.58 27.93
CA ALA A 196 10.94 -19.46 28.04
C ALA A 196 10.73 -18.70 29.36
N GLU A 197 11.66 -18.86 30.29
CA GLU A 197 11.65 -18.13 31.56
C GLU A 197 11.71 -16.61 31.38
N GLY A 198 10.68 -15.93 31.84
CA GLY A 198 10.62 -14.48 32.01
C GLY A 198 9.72 -13.73 31.03
N PRO A 199 9.41 -12.46 31.31
CA PRO A 199 8.55 -11.65 30.44
C PRO A 199 9.25 -11.37 29.11
N LEU A 200 8.68 -11.85 28.00
CA LEU A 200 9.17 -11.61 26.63
C LEU A 200 9.15 -10.12 26.27
N LEU A 201 8.22 -9.37 26.81
CA LEU A 201 8.09 -7.92 26.66
C LEU A 201 7.87 -7.28 28.02
N SER A 202 8.75 -6.37 28.43
CA SER A 202 8.43 -5.40 29.47
C SER A 202 7.78 -4.18 28.82
N SER A 203 6.55 -3.86 29.21
CA SER A 203 5.95 -2.59 28.80
C SER A 203 6.82 -1.43 29.27
N PRO A 204 7.20 -0.48 28.41
CA PRO A 204 7.92 0.68 28.87
C PRO A 204 7.07 1.43 29.90
N PRO A 205 7.68 1.96 30.98
CA PRO A 205 6.92 2.66 32.01
C PRO A 205 6.15 3.84 31.39
N ALA A 206 4.96 4.10 31.94
CA ALA A 206 4.01 5.08 31.39
C ALA A 206 4.61 6.48 31.15
N TRP A 207 5.62 6.86 31.93
CA TRP A 207 6.32 8.13 31.74
C TRP A 207 7.18 8.18 30.49
N GLN A 208 7.80 7.05 30.07
CA GLN A 208 8.55 6.97 28.81
C GLN A 208 7.63 7.09 27.61
N LEU A 209 6.45 6.46 27.66
CA LEU A 209 5.43 6.59 26.63
C LEU A 209 4.94 8.04 26.50
N LYS A 210 4.74 8.72 27.63
CA LYS A 210 4.38 10.16 27.66
C LYS A 210 5.48 11.04 27.09
N LEU A 211 6.75 10.78 27.42
CA LEU A 211 7.89 11.52 26.86
C LEU A 211 8.00 11.32 25.34
N HIS A 212 7.84 10.10 24.83
CA HIS A 212 7.80 9.85 23.39
C HIS A 212 6.62 10.54 22.69
N GLN A 213 5.46 10.58 23.31
CA GLN A 213 4.30 11.31 22.78
C GLN A 213 4.52 12.82 22.77
N LEU A 214 5.16 13.37 23.80
CA LEU A 214 5.48 14.79 23.90
C LEU A 214 6.58 15.18 22.90
N SER A 215 7.65 14.41 22.75
CA SER A 215 8.69 14.64 21.77
C SER A 215 8.14 14.61 20.34
N GLY A 216 7.27 13.65 20.02
CA GLY A 216 6.60 13.58 18.72
C GLY A 216 5.60 14.72 18.47
N ARG A 217 5.04 15.34 19.53
CA ARG A 217 4.22 16.56 19.40
C ARG A 217 5.08 17.80 19.18
N LEU A 218 6.18 17.92 19.89
CA LEU A 218 7.15 19.02 19.74
C LEU A 218 7.79 18.98 18.35
N GLN A 219 8.20 17.80 17.87
CA GLN A 219 8.75 17.65 16.53
C GLN A 219 7.74 18.12 15.46
N ARG A 220 6.47 17.77 15.59
CA ARG A 220 5.42 18.23 14.66
C ARG A 220 5.18 19.73 14.72
N VAL A 221 5.40 20.38 15.86
CA VAL A 221 5.33 21.84 15.97
C VAL A 221 6.55 22.47 15.32
N VAL A 222 7.75 21.95 15.57
CA VAL A 222 9.00 22.41 14.92
C VAL A 222 8.94 22.27 13.41
N ASP A 223 8.42 21.13 12.91
CA ASP A 223 8.28 20.86 11.48
C ASP A 223 7.25 21.79 10.79
N ARG A 224 6.29 22.33 11.54
CA ARG A 224 5.33 23.34 11.04
C ARG A 224 5.93 24.74 10.88
N PHE A 225 7.08 25.02 11.49
CA PHE A 225 7.76 26.31 11.44
C PHE A 225 9.19 26.17 10.90
N PRO A 226 9.39 25.80 9.63
CA PRO A 226 10.73 25.50 9.09
C PRO A 226 11.68 26.69 8.98
N GLY A 227 11.27 27.90 9.35
CA GLY A 227 12.03 29.15 9.11
C GLY A 227 12.65 29.83 10.33
N TRP A 228 12.30 29.47 11.56
CA TRP A 228 12.68 30.28 12.74
C TRP A 228 13.86 29.74 13.56
N LEU A 229 14.18 28.46 13.48
CA LEU A 229 15.21 27.83 14.32
C LEU A 229 16.52 27.46 13.59
N LYS A 230 16.71 27.88 12.35
CA LYS A 230 17.96 27.67 11.59
C LYS A 230 18.86 28.92 11.51
N ARG A 231 18.66 29.95 12.37
CA ARG A 231 19.55 31.10 12.49
C ARG A 231 19.93 31.27 13.95
N SER A 232 20.88 30.50 14.40
CA SER A 232 21.86 30.90 15.44
C SER A 232 22.99 29.88 15.42
#